data_690edd8c47e14422dc9a5ad72931b945
#
_entry.id   690edd8c47e14422dc9a5ad72931b945
#
_cell.length_a   1.000
_cell.length_b   1.000
_cell.length_c   1.000
_cell.angle_alpha   90.00
_cell.angle_beta   90.00
_cell.angle_gamma   90.00
#
_symmetry.space_group_name_H-M   'P 1'
#
loop_
_entity.id
_entity.type
_entity.pdbx_description
1 polymer ?
#
loop_
_entity_poly.entity_id
_entity_poly.type
_entity_poly.pdbx_seq_one_letter_code
_entity_poly.pdbx_strand_id
1 'polypeptide(L)'
;MKGVDDLSRRILHVVFRPSHLAVSRAIANCISGEHLLVASNEFDYDSYSADQLDDVVFNRIVKVEKPDFRTRKLYDPAEKGKIRKVRESIFLLNREISTFNPEFVVIYSDEHILSRMIMSLANSKNILIEDGMVAYRKIGPSERLRRTFKERTRDLLWKRATGFSPISWKGYGKSPHVDVFVKSYGNNNCESNVSNVKALGYPIFVASSLDLNNSDGKIGDGSDSAFFFIGQGLQGSKQVPASDYYSALSKLTGELTESFEKFIYLPHPMERIDSYKIIESGFEISNSTEIAEAAILKSGYSSVQVCSISSTVLINLSYVGVPSISIAGILGTDLTSVFREEILCNLECPRSFSELVQFTRKSGVISSSKALKNARQMQERFQADLPNIFES
;
A
#
# COMPACT_ATOMS: atom_id res chain seq x y z
N MET A 1 -39.67 -2.30 -16.46
CA MET A 1 -38.86 -1.72 -17.54
C MET A 1 -37.49 -2.38 -17.46
N LYS A 2 -37.27 -3.38 -18.31
CA LYS A 2 -35.96 -3.98 -18.56
C LYS A 2 -35.31 -3.21 -19.71
N GLY A 3 -34.02 -2.97 -19.62
CA GLY A 3 -33.24 -2.61 -20.79
C GLY A 3 -32.64 -1.21 -20.76
N VAL A 4 -31.57 -1.04 -20.01
CA VAL A 4 -30.38 -0.37 -20.52
C VAL A 4 -29.35 -1.48 -20.51
N ASP A 5 -28.83 -1.82 -21.69
CA ASP A 5 -27.75 -2.79 -21.84
C ASP A 5 -26.64 -2.40 -20.86
N ASP A 6 -26.49 -3.21 -19.82
CA ASP A 6 -25.37 -3.14 -18.89
C ASP A 6 -24.14 -3.59 -19.70
N LEU A 7 -23.60 -2.65 -20.49
CA LEU A 7 -22.38 -2.82 -21.23
C LEU A 7 -21.33 -3.19 -20.18
N SER A 8 -20.97 -4.46 -20.13
CA SER A 8 -20.05 -5.00 -19.15
C SER A 8 -18.73 -4.22 -19.25
N ARG A 9 -18.48 -3.38 -18.25
CA ARG A 9 -17.27 -2.55 -18.17
C ARG A 9 -16.04 -3.46 -18.19
N ARG A 10 -15.00 -3.10 -18.93
CA ARG A 10 -13.72 -3.82 -18.93
C ARG A 10 -12.68 -3.04 -18.17
N ILE A 11 -12.27 -3.59 -17.02
CA ILE A 11 -11.40 -2.91 -16.08
C ILE A 11 -10.10 -3.71 -15.91
N LEU A 12 -8.97 -3.07 -16.17
CA LEU A 12 -7.63 -3.63 -15.96
C LEU A 12 -7.06 -3.09 -14.66
N HIS A 13 -6.61 -3.98 -13.77
CA HIS A 13 -5.98 -3.64 -12.48
C HIS A 13 -4.48 -3.95 -12.53
N VAL A 14 -3.63 -3.02 -12.07
CA VAL A 14 -2.18 -3.19 -12.05
C VAL A 14 -1.67 -3.17 -10.61
N VAL A 15 -1.25 -4.31 -10.08
CA VAL A 15 -0.89 -4.48 -8.68
C VAL A 15 0.58 -4.85 -8.50
N PHE A 16 1.22 -4.26 -7.48
CA PHE A 16 2.63 -4.52 -7.10
C PHE A 16 2.79 -4.85 -5.63
N ARG A 17 1.72 -4.81 -4.84
CA ARG A 17 1.71 -5.02 -3.39
C ARG A 17 0.40 -5.68 -2.95
N PRO A 18 0.39 -6.36 -1.80
CA PRO A 18 -0.84 -6.94 -1.25
C PRO A 18 -1.96 -5.93 -1.01
N SER A 19 -1.63 -4.71 -0.57
CA SER A 19 -2.61 -3.63 -0.37
C SER A 19 -3.31 -3.22 -1.67
N HIS A 20 -2.59 -3.18 -2.80
CA HIS A 20 -3.17 -2.91 -4.11
C HIS A 20 -4.13 -4.02 -4.54
N LEU A 21 -3.78 -5.27 -4.24
CA LEU A 21 -4.64 -6.41 -4.53
C LEU A 21 -5.96 -6.32 -3.74
N ALA A 22 -5.90 -5.96 -2.45
CA ALA A 22 -7.08 -5.77 -1.63
C ALA A 22 -8.04 -4.70 -2.22
N VAL A 23 -7.50 -3.54 -2.63
CA VAL A 23 -8.31 -2.50 -3.28
C VAL A 23 -8.89 -2.99 -4.62
N SER A 24 -8.08 -3.68 -5.43
CA SER A 24 -8.52 -4.23 -6.73
C SER A 24 -9.66 -5.24 -6.56
N ARG A 25 -9.60 -6.11 -5.54
CA ARG A 25 -10.68 -7.05 -5.19
C ARG A 25 -11.95 -6.31 -4.77
N ALA A 26 -11.82 -5.30 -3.91
CA ALA A 26 -12.97 -4.50 -3.49
C ALA A 26 -13.66 -3.83 -4.69
N ILE A 27 -12.89 -3.29 -5.64
CA ILE A 27 -13.43 -2.72 -6.88
C ILE A 27 -14.14 -3.79 -7.71
N ALA A 28 -13.49 -4.93 -7.95
CA ALA A 28 -14.02 -6.00 -8.79
C ALA A 28 -15.27 -6.67 -8.19
N ASN A 29 -15.40 -6.69 -6.87
CA ASN A 29 -16.62 -7.17 -6.20
C ASN A 29 -17.79 -6.17 -6.28
N CYS A 30 -17.51 -4.87 -6.46
CA CYS A 30 -18.53 -3.83 -6.41
C CYS A 30 -18.93 -3.29 -7.78
N ILE A 31 -18.04 -3.35 -8.76
CA ILE A 31 -18.28 -2.85 -10.11
C ILE A 31 -18.53 -4.02 -11.04
N SER A 32 -19.73 -4.08 -11.61
CA SER A 32 -20.09 -5.11 -12.59
C SER A 32 -19.25 -4.98 -13.85
N GLY A 33 -18.74 -6.10 -14.37
CA GLY A 33 -17.99 -6.11 -15.61
C GLY A 33 -16.96 -7.24 -15.69
N GLU A 34 -16.09 -7.14 -16.68
CA GLU A 34 -14.93 -8.01 -16.82
C GLU A 34 -13.70 -7.37 -16.19
N HIS A 35 -12.97 -8.13 -15.39
CA HIS A 35 -11.80 -7.67 -14.66
C HIS A 35 -10.55 -8.45 -15.06
N LEU A 36 -9.52 -7.74 -15.54
CA LEU A 36 -8.19 -8.28 -15.82
C LEU A 36 -7.21 -7.82 -14.74
N LEU A 37 -6.60 -8.76 -14.03
CA LEU A 37 -5.55 -8.45 -13.04
C LEU A 37 -4.16 -8.63 -13.64
N VAL A 38 -3.33 -7.62 -13.55
CA VAL A 38 -1.90 -7.66 -13.88
C VAL A 38 -1.10 -7.58 -12.58
N ALA A 39 -0.54 -8.71 -12.16
CA ALA A 39 0.25 -8.82 -10.94
C ALA A 39 1.75 -8.80 -11.26
N SER A 40 2.48 -7.86 -10.66
CA SER A 40 3.94 -7.83 -10.73
C SER A 40 4.55 -8.79 -9.72
N ASN A 41 5.66 -9.45 -10.07
CA ASN A 41 6.43 -10.31 -9.15
C ASN A 41 7.23 -9.53 -8.07
N GLU A 42 6.83 -8.30 -7.75
CA GLU A 42 7.40 -7.54 -6.62
C GLU A 42 6.93 -8.05 -5.26
N PHE A 43 5.87 -8.82 -5.25
CA PHE A 43 5.38 -9.55 -4.08
C PHE A 43 4.98 -10.97 -4.49
N ASP A 44 4.95 -11.87 -3.53
CA ASP A 44 4.52 -13.24 -3.75
C ASP A 44 2.99 -13.30 -3.86
N TYR A 45 2.50 -13.08 -5.10
CA TYR A 45 1.07 -13.09 -5.39
C TYR A 45 0.41 -14.41 -4.94
N ASP A 46 1.08 -15.54 -5.17
CA ASP A 46 0.51 -16.86 -4.90
C ASP A 46 0.26 -17.07 -3.39
N SER A 47 1.15 -16.55 -2.54
CA SER A 47 0.95 -16.58 -1.08
C SER A 47 -0.24 -15.73 -0.61
N TYR A 48 -0.58 -14.66 -1.34
CA TYR A 48 -1.72 -13.79 -1.00
C TYR A 48 -3.03 -14.18 -1.71
N SER A 49 -2.97 -15.06 -2.71
CA SER A 49 -4.14 -15.51 -3.47
C SER A 49 -4.63 -16.89 -3.06
N ALA A 50 -3.78 -17.72 -2.40
CA ALA A 50 -4.08 -19.13 -2.11
C ALA A 50 -5.37 -19.35 -1.30
N ASP A 51 -5.71 -18.43 -0.39
CA ASP A 51 -6.89 -18.51 0.47
C ASP A 51 -8.06 -17.63 -0.03
N GLN A 52 -7.89 -16.95 -1.15
CA GLN A 52 -8.85 -15.95 -1.63
C GLN A 52 -9.23 -16.26 -3.07
N LEU A 53 -10.52 -16.36 -3.33
CA LEU A 53 -11.15 -16.72 -4.60
C LEU A 53 -10.89 -15.70 -5.72
N ASP A 54 -9.62 -15.35 -5.98
CA ASP A 54 -9.24 -14.37 -7.01
C ASP A 54 -9.71 -14.79 -8.41
N ASP A 55 -9.69 -16.09 -8.70
CA ASP A 55 -10.19 -16.65 -9.96
C ASP A 55 -11.71 -16.46 -10.14
N VAL A 56 -12.44 -16.20 -9.05
CA VAL A 56 -13.88 -15.87 -9.13
C VAL A 56 -14.10 -14.38 -9.36
N VAL A 57 -13.21 -13.53 -8.82
CA VAL A 57 -13.33 -12.07 -8.87
C VAL A 57 -12.72 -11.49 -10.15
N PHE A 58 -11.60 -12.07 -10.61
CA PHE A 58 -10.92 -11.64 -11.84
C PHE A 58 -11.12 -12.67 -12.95
N ASN A 59 -11.67 -12.24 -14.09
CA ASN A 59 -11.87 -13.09 -15.25
C ASN A 59 -10.55 -13.61 -15.86
N ARG A 60 -9.47 -12.84 -15.66
CA ARG A 60 -8.11 -13.19 -16.10
C ARG A 60 -7.05 -12.63 -15.17
N ILE A 61 -5.97 -13.39 -14.99
CA ILE A 61 -4.81 -12.97 -14.19
C ILE A 61 -3.55 -13.13 -15.03
N VAL A 62 -2.78 -12.04 -15.15
CA VAL A 62 -1.50 -12.02 -15.88
C VAL A 62 -0.37 -11.69 -14.91
N LYS A 63 0.55 -12.61 -14.69
CA LYS A 63 1.74 -12.39 -13.88
C LYS A 63 2.87 -11.83 -14.75
N VAL A 64 3.45 -10.72 -14.33
CA VAL A 64 4.51 -10.02 -15.07
C VAL A 64 5.79 -9.99 -14.27
N GLU A 65 6.87 -10.47 -14.87
CA GLU A 65 8.20 -10.34 -14.26
C GLU A 65 8.70 -8.90 -14.35
N LYS A 66 9.06 -8.31 -13.20
CA LYS A 66 9.74 -7.02 -13.15
C LYS A 66 11.23 -7.23 -13.43
N PRO A 67 11.79 -6.53 -14.39
CA PRO A 67 13.22 -6.54 -14.57
C PRO A 67 13.90 -5.70 -13.49
N ASP A 68 14.88 -6.27 -12.80
CA ASP A 68 15.84 -5.50 -11.98
C ASP A 68 16.90 -4.87 -12.88
N PHE A 69 16.51 -3.76 -13.55
CA PHE A 69 17.44 -3.00 -14.39
C PHE A 69 18.39 -2.15 -13.54
N ARG A 70 19.25 -2.79 -12.76
CA ARG A 70 20.45 -2.11 -12.27
C ARG A 70 21.40 -1.97 -13.45
N THR A 71 21.75 -0.75 -13.79
CA THR A 71 22.57 -0.39 -14.97
C THR A 71 23.85 -1.22 -15.14
N ARG A 72 24.44 -1.71 -14.05
CA ARG A 72 25.63 -2.57 -14.08
C ARG A 72 25.36 -4.02 -14.55
N LYS A 73 24.11 -4.49 -14.48
CA LYS A 73 23.75 -5.87 -14.78
C LYS A 73 23.27 -6.11 -16.21
N LEU A 74 22.88 -5.06 -16.94
CA LEU A 74 22.36 -5.19 -18.30
C LEU A 74 23.35 -5.74 -19.33
N TYR A 75 24.64 -5.66 -19.03
CA TYR A 75 25.70 -6.18 -19.88
C TYR A 75 26.23 -7.54 -19.41
N ASP A 76 25.72 -8.05 -18.28
CA ASP A 76 26.09 -9.36 -17.77
C ASP A 76 25.44 -10.46 -18.61
N PRO A 77 26.22 -11.40 -19.18
CA PRO A 77 25.66 -12.54 -19.91
C PRO A 77 24.65 -13.36 -19.11
N ALA A 78 24.81 -13.46 -17.79
CA ALA A 78 23.89 -14.15 -16.88
C ALA A 78 22.50 -13.48 -16.83
N GLU A 79 22.40 -12.18 -17.10
CA GLU A 79 21.14 -11.43 -17.10
C GLU A 79 20.40 -11.50 -18.46
N LYS A 80 21.05 -11.96 -19.53
CA LYS A 80 20.42 -12.08 -20.86
C LYS A 80 19.16 -12.97 -20.84
N GLY A 81 19.20 -14.05 -20.06
CA GLY A 81 18.06 -14.93 -19.88
C GLY A 81 16.87 -14.23 -19.18
N LYS A 82 17.15 -13.40 -18.19
CA LYS A 82 16.11 -12.61 -17.50
C LYS A 82 15.51 -11.54 -18.42
N ILE A 83 16.33 -10.83 -19.18
CA ILE A 83 15.86 -9.81 -20.15
C ILE A 83 14.94 -10.46 -21.18
N ARG A 84 15.27 -11.65 -21.65
CA ARG A 84 14.42 -12.40 -22.59
C ARG A 84 13.07 -12.73 -21.95
N LYS A 85 13.04 -13.29 -20.75
CA LYS A 85 11.79 -13.59 -20.03
C LYS A 85 10.93 -12.35 -19.82
N VAL A 86 11.53 -11.22 -19.43
CA VAL A 86 10.83 -9.95 -19.31
C VAL A 86 10.23 -9.52 -20.64
N ARG A 87 10.98 -9.59 -21.72
CA ARG A 87 10.47 -9.25 -23.07
C ARG A 87 9.30 -10.13 -23.46
N GLU A 88 9.38 -11.43 -23.21
CA GLU A 88 8.33 -12.40 -23.48
C GLU A 88 7.07 -12.08 -22.63
N SER A 89 7.22 -11.80 -21.32
CA SER A 89 6.08 -11.43 -20.47
C SER A 89 5.45 -10.08 -20.86
N ILE A 90 6.23 -9.11 -21.28
CA ILE A 90 5.71 -7.83 -21.78
C ILE A 90 4.98 -8.00 -23.13
N PHE A 91 5.49 -8.84 -24.01
CA PHE A 91 4.82 -9.14 -25.27
C PHE A 91 3.47 -9.85 -25.05
N LEU A 92 3.44 -10.83 -24.14
CA LEU A 92 2.21 -11.49 -23.74
C LEU A 92 1.22 -10.49 -23.11
N LEU A 93 1.70 -9.64 -22.20
CA LEU A 93 0.89 -8.60 -21.58
C LEU A 93 0.27 -7.66 -22.62
N ASN A 94 1.06 -7.20 -23.59
CA ASN A 94 0.55 -6.33 -24.67
C ASN A 94 -0.56 -7.02 -25.48
N ARG A 95 -0.39 -8.30 -25.78
CA ARG A 95 -1.43 -9.10 -26.46
C ARG A 95 -2.70 -9.20 -25.61
N GLU A 96 -2.55 -9.49 -24.31
CA GLU A 96 -3.70 -9.59 -23.39
C GLU A 96 -4.43 -8.24 -23.27
N ILE A 97 -3.70 -7.12 -23.13
CA ILE A 97 -4.30 -5.77 -23.09
C ILE A 97 -5.07 -5.49 -24.40
N SER A 98 -4.45 -5.78 -25.55
CA SER A 98 -5.08 -5.54 -26.86
C SER A 98 -6.34 -6.41 -27.06
N THR A 99 -6.32 -7.66 -26.59
CA THR A 99 -7.47 -8.56 -26.68
C THR A 99 -8.58 -8.16 -25.70
N PHE A 100 -8.21 -7.82 -24.49
CA PHE A 100 -9.15 -7.39 -23.44
C PHE A 100 -9.76 -6.02 -23.73
N ASN A 101 -8.99 -5.12 -24.36
CA ASN A 101 -9.39 -3.77 -24.74
C ASN A 101 -10.05 -3.02 -23.58
N PRO A 102 -9.34 -2.73 -22.48
CA PRO A 102 -9.90 -2.15 -21.26
C PRO A 102 -10.49 -0.76 -21.52
N GLU A 103 -11.63 -0.47 -20.90
CA GLU A 103 -12.20 0.88 -20.84
C GLU A 103 -11.54 1.69 -19.73
N PHE A 104 -11.20 1.03 -18.64
CA PHE A 104 -10.54 1.62 -17.49
C PHE A 104 -9.27 0.86 -17.12
N VAL A 105 -8.25 1.60 -16.71
CA VAL A 105 -7.02 1.06 -16.11
C VAL A 105 -6.87 1.63 -14.72
N VAL A 106 -6.90 0.78 -13.71
CA VAL A 106 -6.66 1.13 -12.30
C VAL A 106 -5.20 0.89 -11.96
N ILE A 107 -4.51 1.96 -11.57
CA ILE A 107 -3.10 1.95 -11.16
C ILE A 107 -2.95 2.56 -9.77
N TYR A 108 -1.88 2.18 -9.07
CA TYR A 108 -1.56 2.68 -7.72
C TYR A 108 -0.32 3.57 -7.71
N SER A 109 0.41 3.63 -8.81
CA SER A 109 1.56 4.49 -8.97
C SER A 109 1.78 4.83 -10.45
N ASP A 110 1.69 6.10 -10.79
CA ASP A 110 2.08 6.63 -12.10
C ASP A 110 3.60 6.83 -12.22
N GLU A 111 4.36 6.54 -11.17
CA GLU A 111 5.83 6.47 -11.19
C GLU A 111 6.34 5.08 -11.57
N HIS A 112 5.54 4.02 -11.33
CA HIS A 112 5.97 2.66 -11.58
C HIS A 112 6.08 2.38 -13.08
N ILE A 113 7.18 1.75 -13.51
CA ILE A 113 7.47 1.58 -14.95
C ILE A 113 6.42 0.72 -15.66
N LEU A 114 5.89 -0.32 -15.01
CA LEU A 114 4.84 -1.16 -15.56
C LEU A 114 3.53 -0.38 -15.75
N SER A 115 3.12 0.43 -14.77
CA SER A 115 1.96 1.32 -14.93
C SER A 115 2.13 2.29 -16.09
N ARG A 116 3.31 2.94 -16.19
CA ARG A 116 3.61 3.88 -17.26
C ARG A 116 3.63 3.23 -18.66
N MET A 117 4.02 1.98 -18.72
CA MET A 117 3.96 1.20 -19.95
C MET A 117 2.51 0.84 -20.30
N ILE A 118 1.72 0.33 -19.33
CA ILE A 118 0.32 -0.04 -19.56
C ILE A 118 -0.50 1.18 -20.00
N MET A 119 -0.33 2.33 -19.35
CA MET A 119 -0.95 3.59 -19.78
C MET A 119 -0.54 4.01 -21.21
N SER A 120 0.62 3.56 -21.71
CA SER A 120 1.03 3.84 -23.10
C SER A 120 0.45 2.86 -24.12
N LEU A 121 0.04 1.67 -23.68
CA LEU A 121 -0.47 0.60 -24.53
C LEU A 121 -2.00 0.58 -24.61
N ALA A 122 -2.66 0.92 -23.51
CA ALA A 122 -4.10 0.91 -23.41
C ALA A 122 -4.70 2.25 -23.89
N ASN A 123 -5.70 2.19 -24.76
CA ASN A 123 -6.52 3.35 -25.13
C ASN A 123 -7.72 3.41 -24.17
N SER A 124 -7.46 3.77 -22.91
CA SER A 124 -8.41 3.66 -21.81
C SER A 124 -8.34 4.87 -20.90
N LYS A 125 -9.34 5.04 -20.06
CA LYS A 125 -9.36 6.00 -18.97
C LYS A 125 -8.53 5.48 -17.80
N ASN A 126 -7.53 6.24 -17.37
CA ASN A 126 -6.59 5.82 -16.34
C ASN A 126 -6.97 6.41 -14.98
N ILE A 127 -7.24 5.54 -14.03
CA ILE A 127 -7.60 5.88 -12.64
C ILE A 127 -6.40 5.58 -11.76
N LEU A 128 -5.80 6.62 -11.19
CA LEU A 128 -4.76 6.49 -10.18
C LEU A 128 -5.40 6.48 -8.80
N ILE A 129 -5.21 5.40 -8.06
CA ILE A 129 -5.54 5.32 -6.63
C ILE A 129 -4.26 5.52 -5.84
N GLU A 130 -4.31 6.26 -4.76
CA GLU A 130 -3.12 6.58 -3.96
C GLU A 130 -2.38 5.32 -3.49
N ASP A 131 -1.04 5.41 -3.44
CA ASP A 131 -0.14 4.39 -2.85
C ASP A 131 0.36 4.87 -1.48
N GLY A 132 -0.57 5.03 -0.54
CA GLY A 132 -0.29 5.40 0.83
C GLY A 132 0.47 6.71 0.98
N MET A 133 1.40 6.78 1.96
CA MET A 133 2.15 8.01 2.29
C MET A 133 2.95 8.59 1.12
N VAL A 134 3.27 7.81 0.10
CA VAL A 134 4.01 8.30 -1.09
C VAL A 134 3.25 9.42 -1.79
N ALA A 135 1.91 9.35 -1.80
CA ALA A 135 1.03 10.37 -2.38
C ALA A 135 1.16 11.75 -1.69
N TYR A 136 1.62 11.77 -0.45
CA TYR A 136 1.71 12.96 0.40
C TYR A 136 3.15 13.41 0.68
N ARG A 137 4.12 12.81 -0.01
CA ARG A 137 5.54 13.13 0.20
C ARG A 137 5.89 14.48 -0.40
N LYS A 138 6.61 15.30 0.38
CA LYS A 138 7.24 16.53 -0.10
C LYS A 138 8.51 16.17 -0.87
N ILE A 139 8.62 16.56 -2.14
CA ILE A 139 9.81 16.32 -2.96
C ILE A 139 10.42 17.68 -3.33
N GLY A 140 11.63 17.91 -2.83
CA GLY A 140 12.38 19.13 -3.14
C GLY A 140 12.87 19.20 -4.60
N PRO A 141 13.18 20.41 -5.12
CA PRO A 141 13.60 20.61 -6.51
C PRO A 141 14.84 19.78 -6.92
N SER A 142 15.84 19.70 -6.05
CA SER A 142 17.07 18.93 -6.30
C SER A 142 16.84 17.44 -6.37
N GLU A 143 16.00 16.89 -5.49
CA GLU A 143 15.60 15.49 -5.53
C GLU A 143 14.78 15.18 -6.79
N ARG A 144 13.89 16.10 -7.18
CA ARG A 144 13.09 15.96 -8.40
C ARG A 144 13.97 15.92 -9.64
N LEU A 145 14.98 16.78 -9.73
CA LEU A 145 15.91 16.79 -10.88
C LEU A 145 16.70 15.48 -10.95
N ARG A 146 17.26 15.03 -9.82
CA ARG A 146 17.99 13.76 -9.73
C ARG A 146 17.12 12.56 -10.12
N ARG A 147 15.87 12.52 -9.64
CA ARG A 147 14.91 11.46 -9.99
C ARG A 147 14.59 11.50 -11.47
N THR A 148 14.32 12.67 -12.06
CA THR A 148 14.01 12.82 -13.48
C THR A 148 15.12 12.22 -14.34
N PHE A 149 16.39 12.51 -14.03
CA PHE A 149 17.53 11.96 -14.77
C PHE A 149 17.61 10.43 -14.63
N LYS A 150 17.48 9.91 -13.40
CA LYS A 150 17.48 8.47 -13.13
C LYS A 150 16.35 7.75 -13.89
N GLU A 151 15.14 8.33 -13.88
CA GLU A 151 13.97 7.72 -14.54
C GLU A 151 14.12 7.76 -16.08
N ARG A 152 14.63 8.84 -16.67
CA ARG A 152 14.91 8.90 -18.12
C ARG A 152 15.91 7.82 -18.55
N THR A 153 16.97 7.61 -17.77
CA THR A 153 17.93 6.54 -18.03
C THR A 153 17.27 5.17 -17.95
N ARG A 154 16.44 4.94 -16.93
CA ARG A 154 15.68 3.70 -16.76
C ARG A 154 14.72 3.46 -17.92
N ASP A 155 14.02 4.49 -18.40
CA ASP A 155 13.08 4.42 -19.51
C ASP A 155 13.80 4.02 -20.82
N LEU A 156 14.98 4.61 -21.08
CA LEU A 156 15.79 4.25 -22.23
C LEU A 156 16.25 2.79 -22.19
N LEU A 157 16.71 2.33 -21.03
CA LEU A 157 17.12 0.95 -20.83
C LEU A 157 15.94 -0.03 -20.97
N TRP A 158 14.79 0.35 -20.45
CA TRP A 158 13.56 -0.42 -20.61
C TRP A 158 13.18 -0.53 -22.08
N LYS A 159 13.13 0.57 -22.81
CA LYS A 159 12.84 0.58 -24.24
C LYS A 159 13.79 -0.34 -25.02
N ARG A 160 15.09 -0.26 -24.71
CA ARG A 160 16.10 -1.10 -25.37
C ARG A 160 15.90 -2.59 -25.03
N ALA A 161 15.54 -2.91 -23.82
CA ALA A 161 15.36 -4.30 -23.37
C ALA A 161 14.07 -4.93 -23.88
N THR A 162 12.95 -4.21 -23.87
CA THR A 162 11.61 -4.75 -24.15
C THR A 162 11.08 -4.37 -25.54
N GLY A 163 11.56 -3.30 -26.15
CA GLY A 163 11.00 -2.71 -27.37
C GLY A 163 9.87 -1.71 -27.11
N PHE A 164 9.35 -1.62 -25.88
CA PHE A 164 8.26 -0.70 -25.50
C PHE A 164 8.76 0.56 -24.81
N SER A 165 8.14 1.69 -25.10
CA SER A 165 8.45 2.98 -24.47
C SER A 165 7.42 3.28 -23.40
N PRO A 166 7.80 3.36 -22.12
CA PRO A 166 6.88 3.83 -21.08
C PRO A 166 6.61 5.33 -21.24
N ILE A 167 5.47 5.80 -20.74
CA ILE A 167 5.20 7.23 -20.61
C ILE A 167 6.29 7.88 -19.74
N SER A 168 6.72 9.09 -20.12
CA SER A 168 7.76 9.82 -19.39
C SER A 168 7.35 10.09 -17.94
N TRP A 169 8.25 9.84 -17.02
CA TRP A 169 8.05 10.14 -15.61
C TRP A 169 7.88 11.65 -15.35
N LYS A 170 6.88 12.03 -14.58
CA LYS A 170 6.56 13.42 -14.20
C LYS A 170 6.51 13.66 -12.69
N GLY A 171 6.52 12.60 -11.89
CA GLY A 171 6.29 12.59 -10.46
C GLY A 171 4.92 12.05 -10.12
N TYR A 172 4.75 11.61 -8.88
CA TYR A 172 3.53 10.97 -8.42
C TYR A 172 2.32 11.91 -8.53
N GLY A 173 1.23 11.40 -9.13
CA GLY A 173 0.01 12.17 -9.38
C GLY A 173 0.18 13.34 -10.35
N LYS A 174 1.24 13.34 -11.18
CA LYS A 174 1.55 14.43 -12.13
C LYS A 174 1.59 13.98 -13.59
N SER A 175 1.25 12.73 -13.87
CA SER A 175 1.16 12.23 -15.22
C SER A 175 -0.05 12.83 -15.95
N PRO A 176 0.12 13.41 -17.15
CA PRO A 176 -1.00 13.92 -17.94
C PRO A 176 -1.88 12.81 -18.53
N HIS A 177 -1.48 11.55 -18.36
CA HIS A 177 -2.22 10.38 -18.80
C HIS A 177 -3.09 9.77 -17.69
N VAL A 178 -3.15 10.40 -16.53
CA VAL A 178 -4.07 10.04 -15.45
C VAL A 178 -5.31 10.92 -15.59
N ASP A 179 -6.46 10.29 -15.79
CA ASP A 179 -7.74 10.98 -15.96
C ASP A 179 -8.40 11.30 -14.62
N VAL A 180 -8.30 10.35 -13.68
CA VAL A 180 -8.87 10.50 -12.31
C VAL A 180 -7.81 10.13 -11.29
N PHE A 181 -7.62 10.97 -10.28
CA PHE A 181 -6.76 10.66 -9.14
C PHE A 181 -7.60 10.56 -7.85
N VAL A 182 -7.70 9.37 -7.28
CA VAL A 182 -8.44 9.08 -6.06
C VAL A 182 -7.49 9.07 -4.86
N LYS A 183 -7.79 9.88 -3.85
CA LYS A 183 -7.00 10.06 -2.64
C LYS A 183 -7.84 9.78 -1.40
N SER A 184 -7.20 9.23 -0.36
CA SER A 184 -7.83 9.05 0.94
C SER A 184 -8.05 10.38 1.64
N TYR A 185 -7.06 11.28 1.63
CA TYR A 185 -7.02 12.47 2.47
C TYR A 185 -6.74 13.75 1.68
N GLY A 186 -7.01 14.90 2.33
CA GLY A 186 -6.67 16.22 1.83
C GLY A 186 -7.76 16.84 0.95
N ASN A 187 -7.60 18.13 0.67
CA ASN A 187 -8.48 18.87 -0.22
C ASN A 187 -8.16 18.55 -1.69
N ASN A 188 -9.11 18.78 -2.57
CA ASN A 188 -8.94 18.64 -4.03
C ASN A 188 -7.80 19.52 -4.59
N ASN A 189 -7.34 20.54 -3.84
CA ASN A 189 -6.25 21.46 -4.19
C ASN A 189 -4.85 20.85 -3.95
N CYS A 190 -4.61 19.59 -4.28
CA CYS A 190 -3.25 19.07 -4.22
C CYS A 190 -2.43 19.54 -5.44
N GLU A 191 -1.08 19.55 -5.33
CA GLU A 191 -0.15 19.84 -6.43
C GLU A 191 -0.17 18.76 -7.53
N SER A 192 -1.34 18.25 -7.86
CA SER A 192 -1.56 17.31 -8.96
C SER A 192 -1.78 18.08 -10.26
N ASN A 193 -1.25 17.58 -11.35
CA ASN A 193 -1.59 18.07 -12.69
C ASN A 193 -2.85 17.37 -13.25
N VAL A 194 -3.43 16.44 -12.48
CA VAL A 194 -4.65 15.74 -12.85
C VAL A 194 -5.83 16.68 -12.63
N SER A 195 -6.66 16.86 -13.65
CA SER A 195 -7.81 17.78 -13.62
C SER A 195 -8.93 17.27 -12.71
N ASN A 196 -9.06 15.96 -12.56
CA ASN A 196 -10.09 15.33 -11.74
C ASN A 196 -9.45 14.62 -10.54
N VAL A 197 -9.41 15.30 -9.39
CA VAL A 197 -8.93 14.75 -8.12
C VAL A 197 -10.11 14.54 -7.19
N LYS A 198 -10.28 13.31 -6.72
CA LYS A 198 -11.32 12.92 -5.76
C LYS A 198 -10.69 12.58 -4.41
N ALA A 199 -10.96 13.38 -3.40
CA ALA A 199 -10.58 13.11 -2.02
C ALA A 199 -11.79 12.49 -1.29
N LEU A 200 -11.64 11.26 -0.79
CA LEU A 200 -12.74 10.50 -0.18
C LEU A 200 -12.98 10.89 1.29
N GLY A 201 -11.94 11.42 1.96
CA GLY A 201 -12.00 11.81 3.38
C GLY A 201 -11.91 10.62 4.35
N TYR A 202 -11.52 9.43 3.85
CA TYR A 202 -11.30 8.22 4.64
C TYR A 202 -10.23 7.34 3.98
N PRO A 203 -9.54 6.44 4.74
CA PRO A 203 -8.48 5.60 4.20
C PRO A 203 -9.01 4.50 3.28
N ILE A 204 -8.64 4.55 2.01
CA ILE A 204 -9.02 3.56 0.99
C ILE A 204 -8.56 2.17 1.39
N PHE A 205 -7.33 2.03 1.90
CA PHE A 205 -6.78 0.73 2.27
C PHE A 205 -7.53 0.06 3.42
N VAL A 206 -8.00 0.80 4.42
CA VAL A 206 -8.86 0.25 5.47
C VAL A 206 -10.21 -0.16 4.88
N ALA A 207 -10.81 0.71 4.09
CA ALA A 207 -12.12 0.45 3.49
C ALA A 207 -12.12 -0.77 2.57
N SER A 208 -10.99 -1.08 1.93
CA SER A 208 -10.85 -2.21 1.00
C SER A 208 -10.25 -3.48 1.61
N SER A 209 -9.66 -3.39 2.82
CA SER A 209 -8.95 -4.53 3.45
C SER A 209 -9.86 -5.57 4.08
N LEU A 210 -11.14 -5.24 4.28
CA LEU A 210 -12.10 -6.14 4.89
C LEU A 210 -12.78 -6.96 3.79
N ASP A 211 -12.56 -8.27 3.80
CA ASP A 211 -13.32 -9.18 2.95
C ASP A 211 -14.80 -9.16 3.31
N LEU A 212 -15.63 -8.92 2.30
CA LEU A 212 -17.08 -8.87 2.45
C LEU A 212 -17.68 -10.18 2.97
N ASN A 213 -17.03 -11.31 2.67
CA ASN A 213 -17.56 -12.65 2.90
C ASN A 213 -17.03 -13.32 4.17
N ASN A 214 -15.97 -12.79 4.80
CA ASN A 214 -15.41 -13.35 6.04
C ASN A 214 -15.79 -12.48 7.25
N SER A 215 -17.08 -12.45 7.56
CA SER A 215 -17.63 -11.67 8.69
C SER A 215 -17.33 -12.26 10.07
N ASP A 216 -16.89 -13.49 10.13
CA ASP A 216 -16.66 -14.22 11.40
C ASP A 216 -15.16 -14.38 11.69
N GLY A 217 -14.41 -13.26 11.67
CA GLY A 217 -13.19 -13.23 12.47
C GLY A 217 -13.60 -13.64 13.89
N LYS A 218 -13.04 -14.73 14.42
CA LYS A 218 -13.18 -15.09 15.82
C LYS A 218 -12.88 -13.81 16.61
N ILE A 219 -13.94 -13.15 17.06
CA ILE A 219 -13.81 -12.13 18.08
C ILE A 219 -13.21 -12.91 19.24
N GLY A 220 -11.90 -12.76 19.43
CA GLY A 220 -11.21 -13.37 20.54
C GLY A 220 -11.97 -13.01 21.80
N ASP A 221 -11.93 -13.87 22.74
CA ASP A 221 -12.63 -13.76 24.04
C ASP A 221 -12.03 -12.66 24.93
N GLY A 222 -11.82 -11.59 24.30
CA GLY A 222 -11.40 -10.22 24.49
C GLY A 222 -11.01 -9.71 25.87
N SER A 223 -10.23 -10.42 26.67
CA SER A 223 -9.64 -9.84 27.89
C SER A 223 -8.29 -9.13 27.65
N ASP A 224 -7.54 -9.56 26.66
CA ASP A 224 -6.14 -9.17 26.49
C ASP A 224 -5.95 -7.83 25.77
N SER A 225 -4.91 -7.09 26.18
CA SER A 225 -4.44 -5.88 25.52
C SER A 225 -3.21 -6.16 24.65
N ALA A 226 -3.18 -5.61 23.44
CA ALA A 226 -2.08 -5.83 22.51
C ALA A 226 -1.46 -4.55 21.97
N PHE A 227 -0.14 -4.51 21.95
CA PHE A 227 0.67 -3.49 21.31
C PHE A 227 1.27 -4.06 20.03
N PHE A 228 0.91 -3.49 18.89
CA PHE A 228 1.42 -3.89 17.59
C PHE A 228 2.55 -3.00 17.14
N PHE A 229 3.67 -3.57 16.74
CA PHE A 229 4.73 -2.86 16.05
C PHE A 229 4.78 -3.27 14.58
N ILE A 230 4.68 -2.28 13.70
CA ILE A 230 4.69 -2.51 12.24
C ILE A 230 6.09 -2.26 11.71
N GLY A 231 6.71 -3.31 11.22
CA GLY A 231 8.02 -3.27 10.58
C GLY A 231 8.02 -2.47 9.28
N GLN A 232 9.18 -1.97 8.87
CA GLN A 232 9.33 -1.14 7.67
C GLN A 232 10.57 -1.45 6.83
N GLY A 233 11.38 -2.43 7.21
CA GLY A 233 12.63 -2.74 6.50
C GLY A 233 13.66 -1.60 6.53
N LEU A 234 13.58 -0.71 7.52
CA LEU A 234 14.49 0.43 7.69
C LEU A 234 15.73 0.11 8.53
N GLN A 235 15.71 -1.03 9.24
CA GLN A 235 16.85 -1.46 10.07
C GLN A 235 18.09 -1.66 9.19
N GLY A 236 19.21 -1.14 9.69
CA GLY A 236 20.47 -1.16 8.94
C GLY A 236 20.53 -0.16 7.77
N SER A 237 19.53 0.70 7.61
CA SER A 237 19.59 1.82 6.68
C SER A 237 20.52 2.92 7.23
N LYS A 238 20.91 3.87 6.34
CA LYS A 238 21.67 5.05 6.79
C LYS A 238 20.86 5.95 7.75
N GLN A 239 19.53 5.82 7.76
CA GLN A 239 18.63 6.63 8.58
C GLN A 239 18.42 6.02 9.96
N VAL A 240 18.37 4.68 10.05
CA VAL A 240 18.13 3.95 11.30
C VAL A 240 19.14 2.80 11.39
N PRO A 241 20.23 2.96 12.15
CA PRO A 241 21.16 1.88 12.44
C PRO A 241 20.44 0.68 13.08
N ALA A 242 20.87 -0.53 12.76
CA ALA A 242 20.22 -1.74 13.26
C ALA A 242 20.27 -1.83 14.81
N SER A 243 21.39 -1.39 15.43
CA SER A 243 21.50 -1.30 16.89
C SER A 243 20.41 -0.44 17.52
N ASP A 244 20.19 0.75 16.96
CA ASP A 244 19.25 1.72 17.49
C ASP A 244 17.81 1.24 17.32
N TYR A 245 17.55 0.54 16.19
CA TYR A 245 16.26 -0.08 15.92
C TYR A 245 15.89 -1.13 16.97
N TYR A 246 16.76 -2.14 17.18
CA TYR A 246 16.48 -3.21 18.16
C TYR A 246 16.52 -2.71 19.60
N SER A 247 17.41 -1.74 19.93
CA SER A 247 17.39 -1.07 21.23
C SER A 247 16.08 -0.35 21.49
N ALA A 248 15.52 0.32 20.48
CA ALA A 248 14.22 0.97 20.60
C ALA A 248 13.09 -0.05 20.82
N LEU A 249 13.10 -1.21 20.13
CA LEU A 249 12.12 -2.27 20.35
C LEU A 249 12.17 -2.83 21.77
N SER A 250 13.36 -3.16 22.30
CA SER A 250 13.51 -3.65 23.67
C SER A 250 13.07 -2.61 24.71
N LYS A 251 13.31 -1.34 24.44
CA LYS A 251 12.88 -0.28 25.32
C LYS A 251 11.36 -0.08 25.27
N LEU A 252 10.72 -0.21 24.10
CA LEU A 252 9.26 -0.17 23.97
C LEU A 252 8.60 -1.22 24.84
N THR A 253 9.02 -2.48 24.77
CA THR A 253 8.44 -3.56 25.58
C THR A 253 8.68 -3.32 27.07
N GLY A 254 9.90 -2.94 27.47
CA GLY A 254 10.23 -2.66 28.85
C GLY A 254 9.40 -1.53 29.46
N GLU A 255 9.20 -0.42 28.73
CA GLU A 255 8.45 0.74 29.22
C GLU A 255 6.91 0.54 29.22
N LEU A 256 6.41 -0.38 28.39
CA LEU A 256 4.97 -0.58 28.19
C LEU A 256 4.44 -1.91 28.75
N THR A 257 5.27 -2.71 29.42
CA THR A 257 4.90 -4.04 29.94
C THR A 257 3.76 -4.00 30.96
N GLU A 258 3.58 -2.85 31.68
CA GLU A 258 2.45 -2.66 32.60
C GLU A 258 1.13 -2.29 31.87
N SER A 259 1.21 -1.90 30.60
CA SER A 259 0.08 -1.40 29.83
C SER A 259 -0.48 -2.44 28.86
N PHE A 260 0.33 -3.39 28.43
CA PHE A 260 -0.06 -4.40 27.46
C PHE A 260 0.41 -5.79 27.86
N GLU A 261 -0.45 -6.78 27.60
CA GLU A 261 -0.18 -8.19 27.86
C GLU A 261 0.56 -8.85 26.70
N LYS A 262 0.34 -8.33 25.47
CA LYS A 262 0.93 -8.84 24.24
C LYS A 262 1.67 -7.76 23.46
N PHE A 263 2.86 -8.11 22.98
CA PHE A 263 3.65 -7.30 22.05
C PHE A 263 3.81 -8.08 20.76
N ILE A 264 3.24 -7.57 19.67
CA ILE A 264 3.17 -8.28 18.38
C ILE A 264 3.91 -7.49 17.33
N TYR A 265 4.86 -8.12 16.68
CA TYR A 265 5.60 -7.57 15.55
C TYR A 265 4.98 -8.03 14.24
N LEU A 266 4.56 -7.09 13.39
CA LEU A 266 4.06 -7.34 12.04
C LEU A 266 5.17 -7.00 11.03
N PRO A 267 5.83 -8.02 10.42
CA PRO A 267 6.91 -7.79 9.47
C PRO A 267 6.40 -7.09 8.20
N HIS A 268 7.21 -6.18 7.67
CA HIS A 268 6.95 -5.67 6.33
C HIS A 268 7.29 -6.75 5.28
N PRO A 269 6.49 -6.93 4.20
CA PRO A 269 6.73 -7.98 3.19
C PRO A 269 8.13 -7.98 2.55
N MET A 270 8.79 -6.83 2.51
CA MET A 270 10.16 -6.70 1.97
C MET A 270 11.24 -6.62 3.06
N GLU A 271 10.88 -6.84 4.30
CA GLU A 271 11.78 -6.72 5.43
C GLU A 271 12.60 -7.99 5.60
N ARG A 272 13.91 -7.82 5.77
CA ARG A 272 14.81 -8.89 6.22
C ARG A 272 15.01 -8.75 7.71
N ILE A 273 14.13 -9.37 8.48
CA ILE A 273 14.20 -9.32 9.94
C ILE A 273 15.23 -10.33 10.48
N ASP A 274 15.87 -9.95 11.57
CA ASP A 274 16.53 -10.86 12.47
C ASP A 274 15.51 -11.32 13.53
N SER A 275 14.86 -12.45 13.25
CA SER A 275 13.77 -12.96 14.10
C SER A 275 14.21 -13.16 15.55
N TYR A 276 15.47 -13.57 15.76
CA TYR A 276 16.02 -13.77 17.09
C TYR A 276 16.02 -12.45 17.88
N LYS A 277 16.51 -11.35 17.28
CA LYS A 277 16.54 -10.03 17.93
C LYS A 277 15.16 -9.45 18.19
N ILE A 278 14.18 -9.74 17.33
CA ILE A 278 12.79 -9.32 17.56
C ILE A 278 12.24 -10.04 18.79
N ILE A 279 12.41 -11.37 18.87
CA ILE A 279 11.94 -12.16 20.02
C ILE A 279 12.70 -11.77 21.30
N GLU A 280 14.01 -11.56 21.23
CA GLU A 280 14.82 -11.09 22.36
C GLU A 280 14.36 -9.70 22.85
N SER A 281 13.82 -8.88 21.94
CA SER A 281 13.22 -7.58 22.30
C SER A 281 11.84 -7.70 22.93
N GLY A 282 11.31 -8.90 23.17
CA GLY A 282 10.04 -9.15 23.83
C GLY A 282 8.81 -9.16 22.90
N PHE A 283 8.99 -9.19 21.58
CA PHE A 283 7.90 -9.27 20.61
C PHE A 283 7.64 -10.71 20.13
N GLU A 284 6.38 -11.05 19.97
CA GLU A 284 5.93 -12.20 19.19
C GLU A 284 5.86 -11.81 17.71
N ILE A 285 6.40 -12.62 16.80
CA ILE A 285 6.34 -12.32 15.36
C ILE A 285 5.04 -12.88 14.79
N SER A 286 4.25 -12.02 14.17
CA SER A 286 3.03 -12.46 13.49
C SER A 286 3.36 -13.17 12.18
N ASN A 287 2.70 -14.31 11.97
CA ASN A 287 2.76 -15.09 10.72
C ASN A 287 1.56 -14.78 9.81
N SER A 288 0.82 -13.69 10.07
CA SER A 288 -0.33 -13.33 9.24
C SER A 288 0.09 -13.04 7.80
N THR A 289 -0.64 -13.60 6.85
CA THR A 289 -0.54 -13.30 5.42
C THR A 289 -1.42 -12.13 5.01
N GLU A 290 -2.25 -11.62 5.93
CA GLU A 290 -3.09 -10.45 5.68
C GLU A 290 -2.26 -9.16 5.70
N ILE A 291 -2.80 -8.11 5.08
CA ILE A 291 -2.23 -6.76 5.26
C ILE A 291 -2.38 -6.32 6.72
N ALA A 292 -1.46 -5.49 7.19
CA ALA A 292 -1.37 -5.13 8.61
C ALA A 292 -2.67 -4.54 9.17
N GLU A 293 -3.37 -3.71 8.39
CA GLU A 293 -4.67 -3.15 8.79
C GLU A 293 -5.69 -4.25 9.10
N ALA A 294 -5.82 -5.23 8.21
CA ALA A 294 -6.76 -6.34 8.40
C ALA A 294 -6.35 -7.22 9.59
N ALA A 295 -5.08 -7.57 9.71
CA ALA A 295 -4.55 -8.38 10.80
C ALA A 295 -4.84 -7.74 12.17
N ILE A 296 -4.68 -6.42 12.30
CA ILE A 296 -4.95 -5.69 13.55
C ILE A 296 -6.45 -5.60 13.83
N LEU A 297 -7.25 -5.25 12.83
CA LEU A 297 -8.70 -5.07 12.99
C LEU A 297 -9.41 -6.39 13.32
N LYS A 298 -8.92 -7.52 12.81
CA LYS A 298 -9.49 -8.86 13.06
C LYS A 298 -8.85 -9.57 14.25
N SER A 299 -7.90 -8.97 14.94
CA SER A 299 -7.09 -9.61 15.99
C SER A 299 -7.89 -10.08 17.21
N GLY A 300 -9.06 -9.51 17.46
CA GLY A 300 -9.95 -9.89 18.58
C GLY A 300 -9.55 -9.34 19.95
N TYR A 301 -8.49 -8.54 20.07
CA TYR A 301 -8.07 -7.95 21.34
C TYR A 301 -9.05 -6.89 21.86
N SER A 302 -9.24 -6.87 23.20
CA SER A 302 -10.08 -5.89 23.88
C SER A 302 -9.52 -4.48 23.82
N SER A 303 -8.20 -4.37 23.71
CA SER A 303 -7.45 -3.11 23.58
C SER A 303 -6.34 -3.26 22.58
N VAL A 304 -6.26 -2.37 21.62
CA VAL A 304 -5.20 -2.34 20.60
C VAL A 304 -4.58 -0.96 20.50
N GLN A 305 -3.27 -0.94 20.35
CA GLN A 305 -2.48 0.23 20.00
C GLN A 305 -1.43 -0.16 18.97
N VAL A 306 -1.10 0.76 18.07
CA VAL A 306 -0.15 0.48 16.99
C VAL A 306 1.00 1.47 17.00
N CYS A 307 2.17 0.97 16.67
CA CYS A 307 3.40 1.74 16.61
C CYS A 307 4.21 1.38 15.36
N SER A 308 4.94 2.34 14.84
CA SER A 308 5.94 2.14 13.77
C SER A 308 6.86 3.36 13.70
N ILE A 309 7.82 3.35 12.78
CA ILE A 309 8.62 4.57 12.50
C ILE A 309 7.80 5.54 11.64
N SER A 310 7.34 5.12 10.45
CA SER A 310 6.66 6.01 9.49
C SER A 310 5.72 5.24 8.54
N SER A 311 4.96 4.29 9.07
CA SER A 311 4.07 3.45 8.25
C SER A 311 2.77 4.16 7.89
N THR A 312 2.29 3.98 6.65
CA THR A 312 0.96 4.40 6.23
C THR A 312 -0.14 3.74 7.08
N VAL A 313 0.10 2.52 7.54
CA VAL A 313 -0.83 1.76 8.40
C VAL A 313 -1.18 2.55 9.66
N LEU A 314 -0.24 3.30 10.25
CA LEU A 314 -0.51 4.16 11.41
C LEU A 314 -1.60 5.19 11.12
N ILE A 315 -1.46 5.87 9.97
CA ILE A 315 -2.42 6.89 9.56
C ILE A 315 -3.77 6.25 9.25
N ASN A 316 -3.78 5.16 8.51
CA ASN A 316 -4.99 4.44 8.15
C ASN A 316 -5.78 3.99 9.38
N LEU A 317 -5.10 3.40 10.35
CA LEU A 317 -5.71 2.90 11.58
C LEU A 317 -6.15 4.01 12.53
N SER A 318 -5.46 5.15 12.56
CA SER A 318 -5.88 6.30 13.37
C SER A 318 -7.27 6.83 12.99
N TYR A 319 -7.65 6.74 11.72
CA TYR A 319 -8.97 7.15 11.25
C TYR A 319 -10.12 6.23 11.71
N VAL A 320 -9.83 4.98 12.03
CA VAL A 320 -10.81 4.07 12.64
C VAL A 320 -10.76 4.10 14.17
N GLY A 321 -9.95 4.99 14.72
CA GLY A 321 -9.84 5.26 16.15
C GLY A 321 -8.78 4.42 16.87
N VAL A 322 -7.97 3.62 16.17
CA VAL A 322 -6.86 2.89 16.79
C VAL A 322 -5.76 3.88 17.16
N PRO A 323 -5.38 3.98 18.46
CA PRO A 323 -4.27 4.83 18.88
C PRO A 323 -2.99 4.47 18.13
N SER A 324 -2.45 5.43 17.39
CA SER A 324 -1.34 5.23 16.46
C SER A 324 -0.17 6.13 16.79
N ILE A 325 1.01 5.55 17.01
CA ILE A 325 2.21 6.25 17.47
C ILE A 325 3.34 6.07 16.46
N SER A 326 3.99 7.16 16.10
CA SER A 326 5.25 7.11 15.35
C SER A 326 6.43 7.37 16.28
N ILE A 327 7.39 6.44 16.31
CA ILE A 327 8.66 6.64 17.05
C ILE A 327 9.74 7.32 16.22
N ALA A 328 9.42 7.88 15.08
CA ALA A 328 10.38 8.59 14.23
C ALA A 328 11.09 9.71 15.02
N GLY A 329 10.36 10.47 15.83
CA GLY A 329 10.92 11.53 16.68
C GLY A 329 11.92 11.01 17.71
N ILE A 330 11.67 9.85 18.31
CA ILE A 330 12.59 9.17 19.23
C ILE A 330 13.88 8.75 18.52
N LEU A 331 13.76 8.33 17.26
CA LEU A 331 14.89 7.94 16.41
C LEU A 331 15.54 9.12 15.67
N GLY A 332 15.21 10.34 16.04
CA GLY A 332 15.79 11.56 15.46
C GLY A 332 15.33 11.88 14.03
N THR A 333 14.22 11.28 13.58
CA THR A 333 13.64 11.53 12.25
C THR A 333 12.44 12.47 12.37
N ASP A 334 12.49 13.61 11.66
CA ASP A 334 11.37 14.54 11.58
C ASP A 334 10.45 14.19 10.41
N LEU A 335 9.26 13.68 10.70
CA LEU A 335 8.26 13.32 9.69
C LEU A 335 7.67 14.55 9.00
N THR A 336 7.60 15.70 9.67
CA THR A 336 7.00 16.92 9.10
C THR A 336 7.84 17.50 7.98
N SER A 337 9.15 17.23 7.97
CA SER A 337 10.05 17.60 6.87
C SER A 337 9.82 16.75 5.61
N VAL A 338 9.25 15.55 5.76
CA VAL A 338 9.07 14.56 4.68
C VAL A 338 7.64 14.50 4.18
N PHE A 339 6.67 14.59 5.08
CA PHE A 339 5.25 14.46 4.78
C PHE A 339 4.47 15.72 5.07
N ARG A 340 3.29 15.83 4.48
CA ARG A 340 2.38 16.95 4.73
C ARG A 340 1.73 16.80 6.09
N GLU A 341 1.56 17.91 6.80
CA GLU A 341 0.96 17.95 8.13
C GLU A 341 -0.47 17.41 8.16
N GLU A 342 -1.23 17.60 7.08
CA GLU A 342 -2.62 17.17 6.93
C GLU A 342 -2.83 15.67 7.20
N ILE A 343 -1.82 14.82 6.92
CA ILE A 343 -1.90 13.39 7.16
C ILE A 343 -1.32 12.97 8.51
N LEU A 344 -0.59 13.85 9.16
CA LEU A 344 0.03 13.59 10.46
C LEU A 344 -0.84 14.03 11.64
N CYS A 345 -1.95 14.75 11.41
CA CYS A 345 -2.77 15.37 12.44
C CYS A 345 -3.39 14.37 13.44
N ASN A 346 -3.59 13.12 13.04
CA ASN A 346 -4.13 12.06 13.90
C ASN A 346 -3.05 11.09 14.40
N LEU A 347 -1.77 11.45 14.22
CA LEU A 347 -0.65 10.60 14.56
C LEU A 347 0.13 11.21 15.72
N GLU A 348 0.29 10.46 16.80
CA GLU A 348 1.15 10.85 17.90
C GLU A 348 2.62 10.62 17.53
N CYS A 349 3.44 11.65 17.71
CA CYS A 349 4.85 11.64 17.34
C CYS A 349 5.74 12.04 18.53
N PRO A 350 5.89 11.19 19.57
CA PRO A 350 6.71 11.49 20.74
C PRO A 350 8.18 11.65 20.36
N ARG A 351 8.86 12.54 21.09
CA ARG A 351 10.30 12.79 20.95
C ARG A 351 11.15 12.04 21.98
N SER A 352 10.49 11.43 22.96
CA SER A 352 11.12 10.63 24.00
C SER A 352 10.26 9.44 24.41
N PHE A 353 10.86 8.43 25.03
CA PHE A 353 10.09 7.31 25.60
C PHE A 353 9.16 7.76 26.74
N SER A 354 9.54 8.76 27.51
CA SER A 354 8.67 9.33 28.55
C SER A 354 7.39 9.94 27.96
N GLU A 355 7.50 10.68 26.85
CA GLU A 355 6.33 11.17 26.13
C GLU A 355 5.49 10.02 25.55
N LEU A 356 6.12 8.99 24.99
CA LEU A 356 5.43 7.82 24.45
C LEU A 356 4.59 7.15 25.54
N VAL A 357 5.13 6.90 26.73
CA VAL A 357 4.38 6.33 27.86
C VAL A 357 3.20 7.22 28.26
N GLN A 358 3.39 8.54 28.28
CA GLN A 358 2.30 9.48 28.56
C GLN A 358 1.20 9.42 27.51
N PHE A 359 1.55 9.36 26.21
CA PHE A 359 0.57 9.20 25.13
C PHE A 359 -0.18 7.87 25.27
N THR A 360 0.52 6.78 25.51
CA THR A 360 -0.08 5.46 25.70
C THR A 360 -1.11 5.46 26.83
N ARG A 361 -0.81 6.11 27.95
CA ARG A 361 -1.73 6.21 29.10
C ARG A 361 -2.91 7.18 28.86
N LYS A 362 -2.71 8.20 28.04
CA LYS A 362 -3.76 9.20 27.71
C LYS A 362 -4.63 8.75 26.55
N SER A 363 -4.06 8.00 25.61
CA SER A 363 -4.81 7.50 24.46
C SER A 363 -5.91 6.59 24.95
N GLY A 364 -7.14 6.94 24.62
CA GLY A 364 -8.28 6.09 24.95
C GLY A 364 -8.09 4.68 24.38
N VAL A 365 -8.48 3.69 25.13
CA VAL A 365 -8.45 2.29 24.70
C VAL A 365 -9.57 2.06 23.68
N ILE A 366 -9.24 1.47 22.54
CA ILE A 366 -10.24 0.99 21.58
C ILE A 366 -10.09 -0.52 21.41
N SER A 367 -11.21 -1.23 21.45
CA SER A 367 -11.21 -2.65 21.09
C SER A 367 -11.09 -2.83 19.58
N SER A 368 -10.45 -3.92 19.15
CA SER A 368 -10.39 -4.28 17.73
C SER A 368 -11.78 -4.40 17.12
N SER A 369 -12.77 -4.89 17.86
CA SER A 369 -14.17 -4.99 17.42
C SER A 369 -14.81 -3.62 17.13
N LYS A 370 -14.54 -2.60 17.95
CA LYS A 370 -15.02 -1.23 17.71
C LYS A 370 -14.33 -0.61 16.51
N ALA A 371 -13.01 -0.78 16.39
CA ALA A 371 -12.25 -0.32 15.24
C ALA A 371 -12.71 -1.01 13.95
N LEU A 372 -12.99 -2.31 13.98
CA LEU A 372 -13.54 -3.08 12.88
C LEU A 372 -14.92 -2.55 12.45
N LYS A 373 -15.80 -2.22 13.43
CA LYS A 373 -17.09 -1.60 13.11
C LYS A 373 -16.92 -0.27 12.37
N ASN A 374 -16.00 0.59 12.81
CA ASN A 374 -15.70 1.85 12.14
C ASN A 374 -15.16 1.61 10.71
N ALA A 375 -14.28 0.61 10.55
CA ALA A 375 -13.73 0.25 9.24
C ALA A 375 -14.82 -0.30 8.29
N ARG A 376 -15.80 -1.07 8.78
CA ARG A 376 -16.95 -1.51 7.97
C ARG A 376 -17.80 -0.34 7.46
N GLN A 377 -18.03 0.67 8.28
CA GLN A 377 -18.74 1.89 7.82
C GLN A 377 -17.95 2.61 6.71
N MET A 378 -16.62 2.63 6.77
CA MET A 378 -15.81 3.18 5.69
C MET A 378 -15.87 2.32 4.42
N GLN A 379 -15.93 1.00 4.57
CA GLN A 379 -16.12 0.07 3.46
C GLN A 379 -17.45 0.30 2.73
N GLU A 380 -18.54 0.45 3.46
CA GLU A 380 -19.86 0.77 2.90
C GLU A 380 -19.83 2.10 2.11
N ARG A 381 -19.17 3.13 2.67
CA ARG A 381 -18.97 4.40 1.97
C ARG A 381 -18.13 4.24 0.71
N PHE A 382 -17.03 3.50 0.77
CA PHE A 382 -16.18 3.26 -0.40
C PHE A 382 -16.96 2.55 -1.52
N GLN A 383 -17.77 1.56 -1.19
CA GLN A 383 -18.64 0.87 -2.16
C GLN A 383 -19.63 1.82 -2.81
N ALA A 384 -20.21 2.74 -2.04
CA ALA A 384 -21.14 3.75 -2.56
C ALA A 384 -20.45 4.81 -3.45
N ASP A 385 -19.16 5.11 -3.17
CA ASP A 385 -18.39 6.09 -3.94
C ASP A 385 -17.80 5.52 -5.24
N LEU A 386 -17.58 4.18 -5.31
CA LEU A 386 -16.95 3.53 -6.46
C LEU A 386 -17.64 3.82 -7.80
N PRO A 387 -18.98 3.70 -7.97
CA PRO A 387 -19.63 4.02 -9.24
C PRO A 387 -19.28 5.40 -9.75
N ASN A 388 -19.29 6.41 -8.88
CA ASN A 388 -18.96 7.79 -9.22
C ASN A 388 -17.51 7.99 -9.70
N ILE A 389 -16.57 7.11 -9.26
CA ILE A 389 -15.17 7.14 -9.71
C ILE A 389 -15.08 6.70 -11.18
N PHE A 390 -15.86 5.71 -11.56
CA PHE A 390 -15.85 5.14 -12.92
C PHE A 390 -16.78 5.88 -13.91
N GLU A 391 -17.67 6.73 -13.43
CA GLU A 391 -18.55 7.57 -14.27
C GLU A 391 -17.91 8.92 -14.63
N SER A 392 -16.93 9.37 -13.89
CA SER A 392 -16.22 10.64 -14.10
C SER A 392 -15.12 10.51 -15.13
#